data_76ec08c73aa105cf5a53dc53092df311
#
_entry.id   76ec08c73aa105cf5a53dc53092df311
#
_cell.length_a   1.000
_cell.length_b   1.000
_cell.length_c   1.000
_cell.angle_alpha   90.00
_cell.angle_beta   90.00
_cell.angle_gamma   90.00
#
_symmetry.space_group_name_H-M   'P 1'
#
loop_
_entity.id
_entity.type
_entity.pdbx_description
1 polymer ?
#
loop_
_entity_poly.entity_id
_entity_poly.type
_entity_poly.pdbx_seq_one_letter_code
_entity_poly.pdbx_strand_id
1 'polypeptide(L)'
;DHKRTYPKVLQAQMEEGVKLMEKQLGKKFGDKNNPLLLSVRSGARESMPGMMDTILNLGLNDETVEALAVSSGNERFAWDSYRRFIQMYGDVVMGVQKLPSEDEEPFELVIEKVKKDRLKNAHAEDTALSAEDLKVLVEAFKKLVKQRTGKAFPNNPWDQLRGAVGAVFSSWMNDRAIVYRRKYNIPAEWGTAVNVQSMVFGNTGENSGS
;
A
#
# COMPACT_ATOMS: atom_id res chain seq x y z
N ASP A 1 17.05 0.05 20.18
CA ASP A 1 15.69 0.17 20.69
C ASP A 1 15.32 1.64 20.87
N HIS A 2 14.77 2.24 19.82
CA HIS A 2 14.43 3.68 19.77
C HIS A 2 12.98 3.95 20.22
N LYS A 3 12.41 3.11 21.09
CA LYS A 3 11.03 3.27 21.64
C LYS A 3 9.96 3.53 20.57
N ARG A 4 10.07 2.84 19.42
CA ARG A 4 9.22 3.01 18.22
C ARG A 4 9.29 4.40 17.57
N THR A 5 10.36 5.15 17.79
CA THR A 5 10.62 6.41 17.11
C THR A 5 11.74 6.25 16.09
N TYR A 6 11.65 6.95 14.97
CA TYR A 6 12.73 6.94 13.99
C TYR A 6 13.97 7.66 14.52
N PRO A 7 15.17 7.09 14.36
CA PRO A 7 16.40 7.86 14.52
C PRO A 7 16.36 9.07 13.56
N LYS A 8 16.83 10.22 14.04
CA LYS A 8 16.87 11.45 13.22
C LYS A 8 17.62 11.27 11.88
N VAL A 9 18.66 10.46 11.91
CA VAL A 9 19.48 10.13 10.74
C VAL A 9 18.71 9.32 9.67
N LEU A 10 17.75 8.48 10.08
CA LEU A 10 17.02 7.61 9.16
C LEU A 10 16.17 8.40 8.15
N GLN A 11 15.55 9.49 8.60
CA GLN A 11 14.75 10.32 7.71
C GLN A 11 15.60 10.92 6.58
N ALA A 12 16.77 11.48 6.93
CA ALA A 12 17.68 12.06 5.94
C ALA A 12 18.19 10.99 4.94
N GLN A 13 18.52 9.80 5.41
CA GLN A 13 18.93 8.67 4.57
C GLN A 13 17.81 8.17 3.65
N MET A 14 16.57 8.13 4.12
CA MET A 14 15.42 7.80 3.28
C MET A 14 15.22 8.83 2.16
N GLU A 15 15.31 10.12 2.50
CA GLU A 15 15.18 11.20 1.51
C GLU A 15 16.30 11.15 0.46
N GLU A 16 17.53 10.90 0.88
CA GLU A 16 18.68 10.74 0.00
C GLU A 16 18.52 9.52 -0.93
N GLY A 17 18.09 8.38 -0.37
CA GLY A 17 17.83 7.17 -1.15
C GLY A 17 16.74 7.36 -2.21
N VAL A 18 15.63 8.02 -1.85
CA VAL A 18 14.56 8.35 -2.80
C VAL A 18 15.06 9.29 -3.90
N LYS A 19 15.81 10.35 -3.55
CA LYS A 19 16.42 11.25 -4.55
C LYS A 19 17.35 10.53 -5.52
N LEU A 20 18.10 9.53 -5.04
CA LEU A 20 18.94 8.71 -5.89
C LEU A 20 18.10 7.91 -6.90
N MET A 21 17.01 7.27 -6.44
CA MET A 21 16.08 6.56 -7.33
C MET A 21 15.43 7.51 -8.34
N GLU A 22 14.99 8.69 -7.92
CA GLU A 22 14.43 9.71 -8.80
C GLU A 22 15.39 10.07 -9.93
N LYS A 23 16.66 10.32 -9.59
CA LYS A 23 17.71 10.63 -10.57
C LYS A 23 17.96 9.49 -11.55
N GLN A 24 18.01 8.25 -11.07
CA GLN A 24 18.27 7.07 -11.90
C GLN A 24 17.11 6.74 -12.84
N LEU A 25 15.88 6.94 -12.39
CA LEU A 25 14.67 6.54 -13.12
C LEU A 25 14.05 7.70 -13.93
N GLY A 26 14.51 8.93 -13.77
CA GLY A 26 13.91 10.09 -14.41
C GLY A 26 12.47 10.37 -13.97
N LYS A 27 12.09 9.89 -12.79
CA LYS A 27 10.76 10.07 -12.18
C LYS A 27 10.90 10.80 -10.87
N LYS A 28 9.79 11.32 -10.33
CA LYS A 28 9.82 12.02 -9.05
C LYS A 28 8.72 11.54 -8.11
N PHE A 29 9.07 11.33 -6.85
CA PHE A 29 8.13 10.87 -5.83
C PHE A 29 7.12 11.96 -5.50
N GLY A 30 5.83 11.69 -5.79
CA GLY A 30 4.74 12.66 -5.63
C GLY A 30 4.59 13.67 -6.77
N ASP A 31 5.30 13.50 -7.88
CA ASP A 31 5.10 14.34 -9.07
C ASP A 31 3.77 13.98 -9.75
N LYS A 32 2.98 15.01 -10.05
CA LYS A 32 1.67 14.84 -10.69
C LYS A 32 1.70 14.52 -12.18
N ASN A 33 2.87 14.59 -12.83
CA ASN A 33 3.00 14.33 -14.26
C ASN A 33 3.75 13.01 -14.54
N ASN A 34 4.79 12.71 -13.76
CA ASN A 34 5.62 11.52 -13.92
C ASN A 34 5.99 10.93 -12.55
N PRO A 35 5.01 10.37 -11.83
CA PRO A 35 5.21 9.91 -10.47
C PRO A 35 6.14 8.70 -10.39
N LEU A 36 7.08 8.75 -9.44
CA LEU A 36 7.76 7.57 -8.94
C LEU A 36 6.83 6.88 -7.95
N LEU A 37 6.47 5.64 -8.22
CA LEU A 37 5.75 4.80 -7.27
C LEU A 37 6.70 3.82 -6.60
N LEU A 38 6.51 3.63 -5.30
CA LEU A 38 7.38 2.82 -4.48
C LEU A 38 6.64 1.62 -3.88
N SER A 39 7.40 0.58 -3.56
CA SER A 39 6.98 -0.49 -2.66
C SER A 39 7.89 -0.51 -1.44
N VAL A 40 7.32 -0.91 -0.31
CA VAL A 40 8.03 -1.07 0.95
C VAL A 40 7.77 -2.48 1.45
N ARG A 41 8.86 -3.22 1.72
CA ARG A 41 8.79 -4.60 2.19
C ARG A 41 9.88 -4.92 3.19
N SER A 42 9.72 -5.99 3.93
CA SER A 42 10.73 -6.47 4.86
C SER A 42 12.01 -6.94 4.14
N GLY A 43 13.14 -6.75 4.81
CA GLY A 43 14.44 -7.28 4.41
C GLY A 43 15.06 -8.07 5.56
N ALA A 44 14.29 -9.00 6.14
CA ALA A 44 14.77 -9.87 7.20
C ALA A 44 15.91 -10.77 6.72
N ARG A 45 16.82 -11.13 7.64
CA ARG A 45 17.94 -12.02 7.36
C ARG A 45 17.50 -13.41 6.87
N GLU A 46 16.39 -13.91 7.44
CA GLU A 46 15.73 -15.14 7.00
C GLU A 46 14.44 -14.82 6.27
N SER A 47 14.18 -15.55 5.20
CA SER A 47 12.93 -15.43 4.46
C SER A 47 11.76 -15.98 5.28
N MET A 48 10.75 -15.16 5.50
CA MET A 48 9.53 -15.52 6.23
C MET A 48 8.31 -15.26 5.36
N PRO A 49 8.02 -16.11 4.36
CA PRO A 49 6.97 -15.85 3.38
C PRO A 49 5.60 -15.66 4.02
N GLY A 50 4.91 -14.56 3.68
CA GLY A 50 3.59 -14.22 4.21
C GLY A 50 3.55 -13.77 5.68
N MET A 51 4.69 -13.71 6.37
CA MET A 51 4.73 -13.34 7.79
C MET A 51 4.87 -11.85 8.02
N MET A 52 5.54 -11.15 7.11
CA MET A 52 5.80 -9.72 7.19
C MET A 52 4.93 -8.96 6.20
N ASP A 53 4.64 -7.71 6.52
CA ASP A 53 3.82 -6.87 5.68
C ASP A 53 4.61 -6.28 4.50
N THR A 54 3.91 -6.03 3.40
CA THR A 54 4.39 -5.35 2.20
C THR A 54 3.37 -4.30 1.82
N ILE A 55 3.83 -3.11 1.46
CA ILE A 55 2.96 -2.04 0.96
C ILE A 55 3.41 -1.68 -0.46
N LEU A 56 2.47 -1.68 -1.39
CA LEU A 56 2.68 -1.42 -2.80
C LEU A 56 2.06 -0.08 -3.21
N ASN A 57 2.53 0.48 -4.32
CA ASN A 57 1.95 1.68 -4.94
C ASN A 57 1.99 2.95 -4.07
N LEU A 58 2.96 3.05 -3.16
CA LEU A 58 3.21 4.29 -2.42
C LEU A 58 3.52 5.44 -3.37
N GLY A 59 2.95 6.58 -3.09
CA GLY A 59 3.01 7.75 -3.95
C GLY A 59 1.73 7.98 -4.74
N LEU A 60 0.79 7.01 -4.80
CA LEU A 60 -0.54 7.25 -5.35
C LEU A 60 -1.36 8.15 -4.42
N ASN A 61 -1.97 9.14 -5.03
CA ASN A 61 -2.93 10.05 -4.42
C ASN A 61 -3.88 10.56 -5.51
N ASP A 62 -4.73 11.53 -5.21
CA ASP A 62 -5.74 12.03 -6.13
C ASP A 62 -5.16 12.70 -7.40
N GLU A 63 -3.93 13.20 -7.33
CA GLU A 63 -3.25 13.82 -8.48
C GLU A 63 -2.42 12.79 -9.26
N THR A 64 -1.68 11.94 -8.56
CA THR A 64 -0.74 11.00 -9.21
C THR A 64 -1.46 9.82 -9.86
N VAL A 65 -2.68 9.46 -9.44
CA VAL A 65 -3.48 8.43 -10.10
C VAL A 65 -3.85 8.82 -11.54
N GLU A 66 -4.13 10.11 -11.76
CA GLU A 66 -4.42 10.61 -13.12
C GLU A 66 -3.17 10.51 -14.02
N ALA A 67 -1.99 10.84 -13.50
CA ALA A 67 -0.73 10.65 -14.22
C ALA A 67 -0.47 9.18 -14.56
N LEU A 68 -0.78 8.27 -13.66
CA LEU A 68 -0.68 6.83 -13.91
C LEU A 68 -1.67 6.40 -15.00
N ALA A 69 -2.90 6.93 -15.00
CA ALA A 69 -3.90 6.66 -16.03
C ALA A 69 -3.42 7.08 -17.42
N VAL A 70 -2.87 8.29 -17.52
CA VAL A 70 -2.31 8.81 -18.78
C VAL A 70 -1.11 7.99 -19.24
N SER A 71 -0.14 7.73 -18.35
CA SER A 71 1.11 7.05 -18.71
C SER A 71 0.93 5.58 -19.04
N SER A 72 -0.06 4.91 -18.44
CA SER A 72 -0.39 3.51 -18.75
C SER A 72 -1.36 3.35 -19.91
N GLY A 73 -2.02 4.42 -20.35
CA GLY A 73 -3.13 4.35 -21.31
C GLY A 73 -4.34 3.56 -20.81
N ASN A 74 -4.42 3.31 -19.49
CA ASN A 74 -5.44 2.47 -18.89
C ASN A 74 -5.94 3.06 -17.57
N GLU A 75 -7.00 3.85 -17.68
CA GLU A 75 -7.62 4.53 -16.55
C GLU A 75 -8.12 3.55 -15.49
N ARG A 76 -8.75 2.44 -15.93
CA ARG A 76 -9.24 1.42 -15.02
C ARG A 76 -8.11 0.81 -14.18
N PHE A 77 -6.97 0.49 -14.81
CA PHE A 77 -5.78 -0.01 -14.12
C PHE A 77 -5.27 0.97 -13.06
N ALA A 78 -5.20 2.26 -13.39
CA ALA A 78 -4.71 3.28 -12.47
C ALA A 78 -5.62 3.39 -11.23
N TRP A 79 -6.93 3.47 -11.43
CA TRP A 79 -7.89 3.60 -10.34
C TRP A 79 -8.04 2.32 -9.52
N ASP A 80 -7.91 1.13 -10.12
CA ASP A 80 -7.85 -0.13 -9.37
C ASP A 80 -6.56 -0.24 -8.53
N SER A 81 -5.43 0.22 -9.07
CA SER A 81 -4.17 0.29 -8.33
C SER A 81 -4.28 1.23 -7.11
N TYR A 82 -4.96 2.38 -7.28
CA TYR A 82 -5.19 3.31 -6.17
C TYR A 82 -6.17 2.75 -5.14
N ARG A 83 -7.26 2.14 -5.57
CA ARG A 83 -8.20 1.45 -4.68
C ARG A 83 -7.49 0.39 -3.83
N ARG A 84 -6.69 -0.47 -4.46
CA ARG A 84 -5.91 -1.51 -3.77
C ARG A 84 -4.88 -0.92 -2.81
N PHE A 85 -4.25 0.19 -3.18
CA PHE A 85 -3.34 0.89 -2.29
C PHE A 85 -4.03 1.41 -1.04
N ILE A 86 -5.20 2.06 -1.17
CA ILE A 86 -5.95 2.56 -0.01
C ILE A 86 -6.39 1.41 0.90
N GLN A 87 -6.86 0.31 0.33
CA GLN A 87 -7.24 -0.89 1.09
C GLN A 87 -6.05 -1.43 1.89
N MET A 88 -4.94 -1.72 1.21
CA MET A 88 -3.74 -2.27 1.84
C MET A 88 -3.15 -1.32 2.89
N TYR A 89 -3.05 -0.03 2.58
CA TYR A 89 -2.52 0.97 3.50
C TYR A 89 -3.45 1.21 4.69
N GLY A 90 -4.75 1.23 4.43
CA GLY A 90 -5.78 1.35 5.46
C GLY A 90 -5.74 0.20 6.48
N ASP A 91 -5.63 -1.02 5.98
CA ASP A 91 -5.52 -2.22 6.81
C ASP A 91 -4.16 -2.26 7.57
N VAL A 92 -3.06 -2.28 6.84
CA VAL A 92 -1.72 -2.54 7.39
C VAL A 92 -1.16 -1.35 8.19
N VAL A 93 -1.32 -0.13 7.69
CA VAL A 93 -0.67 1.06 8.27
C VAL A 93 -1.60 1.83 9.19
N MET A 94 -2.87 1.97 8.83
CA MET A 94 -3.83 2.77 9.59
C MET A 94 -4.66 1.95 10.56
N GLY A 95 -4.62 0.62 10.47
CA GLY A 95 -5.28 -0.29 11.40
C GLY A 95 -6.80 -0.34 11.26
N VAL A 96 -7.31 -0.24 10.03
CA VAL A 96 -8.72 -0.49 9.74
C VAL A 96 -8.99 -1.97 9.90
N GLN A 97 -9.58 -2.34 11.02
CA GLN A 97 -9.85 -3.73 11.36
C GLN A 97 -11.34 -4.03 11.39
N LYS A 98 -11.66 -5.30 11.18
CA LYS A 98 -12.98 -5.88 11.35
C LYS A 98 -13.45 -5.72 12.78
N LEU A 99 -14.69 -5.29 12.97
CA LEU A 99 -15.32 -5.27 14.28
C LEU A 99 -15.92 -6.65 14.62
N PRO A 100 -16.04 -6.99 15.91
CA PRO A 100 -16.65 -8.27 16.33
C PRO A 100 -18.09 -8.48 15.83
N SER A 101 -18.79 -7.41 15.49
CA SER A 101 -20.17 -7.43 14.96
C SER A 101 -20.26 -7.53 13.44
N GLU A 102 -19.14 -7.60 12.74
CA GLU A 102 -19.07 -7.70 11.28
C GLU A 102 -18.74 -9.12 10.86
N ASP A 103 -19.41 -9.62 9.84
CA ASP A 103 -19.17 -10.96 9.30
C ASP A 103 -17.98 -10.98 8.34
N GLU A 104 -17.69 -9.85 7.67
CA GLU A 104 -16.63 -9.71 6.67
C GLU A 104 -15.69 -8.54 6.96
N GLU A 105 -14.58 -8.46 6.21
CA GLU A 105 -13.63 -7.37 6.31
C GLU A 105 -14.25 -6.04 5.85
N PRO A 106 -13.95 -4.92 6.53
CA PRO A 106 -14.63 -3.64 6.29
C PRO A 106 -14.55 -3.15 4.85
N PHE A 107 -13.43 -3.37 4.19
CA PHE A 107 -13.24 -2.97 2.80
C PHE A 107 -14.06 -3.84 1.85
N GLU A 108 -14.21 -5.14 2.12
CA GLU A 108 -15.03 -6.06 1.32
C GLU A 108 -16.51 -5.68 1.39
N LEU A 109 -17.02 -5.32 2.57
CA LEU A 109 -18.38 -4.82 2.73
C LEU A 109 -18.66 -3.58 1.87
N VAL A 110 -17.68 -2.69 1.74
CA VAL A 110 -17.79 -1.50 0.87
C VAL A 110 -17.77 -1.89 -0.60
N ILE A 111 -16.90 -2.84 -1.00
CA ILE A 111 -16.84 -3.35 -2.39
C ILE A 111 -18.18 -3.97 -2.78
N GLU A 112 -18.73 -4.86 -1.96
CA GLU A 112 -20.03 -5.50 -2.22
C GLU A 112 -21.16 -4.48 -2.34
N LYS A 113 -21.17 -3.48 -1.46
CA LYS A 113 -22.17 -2.41 -1.53
C LYS A 113 -22.08 -1.64 -2.85
N VAL A 114 -20.88 -1.25 -3.28
CA VAL A 114 -20.68 -0.52 -4.54
C VAL A 114 -21.07 -1.40 -5.72
N LYS A 115 -20.68 -2.68 -5.75
CA LYS A 115 -21.10 -3.64 -6.78
C LYS A 115 -22.61 -3.79 -6.83
N LYS A 116 -23.26 -3.93 -5.68
CA LYS A 116 -24.73 -4.00 -5.61
C LYS A 116 -25.40 -2.75 -6.19
N ASP A 117 -24.89 -1.58 -5.85
CA ASP A 117 -25.47 -0.31 -6.29
C ASP A 117 -25.24 -0.05 -7.77
N ARG A 118 -24.04 -0.35 -8.28
CA ARG A 118 -23.60 -0.02 -9.65
C ARG A 118 -23.89 -1.14 -10.66
N LEU A 119 -23.61 -2.39 -10.28
CA LEU A 119 -23.73 -3.55 -11.17
C LEU A 119 -25.02 -4.37 -10.91
N LYS A 120 -25.80 -4.01 -9.87
CA LYS A 120 -26.97 -4.77 -9.38
C LYS A 120 -26.64 -6.22 -8.99
N ASN A 121 -25.36 -6.51 -8.75
CA ASN A 121 -24.86 -7.81 -8.34
C ASN A 121 -23.69 -7.63 -7.35
N ALA A 122 -23.91 -7.92 -6.07
CA ALA A 122 -22.89 -7.79 -5.02
C ALA A 122 -21.70 -8.75 -5.23
N HIS A 123 -21.93 -9.90 -5.83
CA HIS A 123 -20.93 -10.95 -6.05
C HIS A 123 -20.31 -10.91 -7.46
N ALA A 124 -20.48 -9.83 -8.21
CA ALA A 124 -19.79 -9.65 -9.49
C ALA A 124 -18.27 -9.63 -9.26
N GLU A 125 -17.52 -10.08 -10.27
CA GLU A 125 -16.05 -9.99 -10.23
C GLU A 125 -15.60 -8.52 -10.18
N ASP A 126 -14.48 -8.25 -9.48
CA ASP A 126 -13.89 -6.89 -9.39
C ASP A 126 -13.54 -6.33 -10.76
N THR A 127 -13.23 -7.23 -11.71
CA THR A 127 -12.93 -6.88 -13.10
C THR A 127 -14.11 -6.27 -13.86
N ALA A 128 -15.34 -6.45 -13.37
CA ALA A 128 -16.54 -5.87 -13.95
C ALA A 128 -16.73 -4.39 -13.59
N LEU A 129 -16.02 -3.88 -12.58
CA LEU A 129 -16.07 -2.47 -12.20
C LEU A 129 -15.36 -1.61 -13.25
N SER A 130 -16.07 -0.58 -13.73
CA SER A 130 -15.50 0.44 -14.62
C SER A 130 -14.55 1.39 -13.87
N ALA A 131 -13.82 2.23 -14.61
CA ALA A 131 -13.00 3.27 -14.00
C ALA A 131 -13.83 4.22 -13.11
N GLU A 132 -15.03 4.59 -13.56
CA GLU A 132 -15.95 5.44 -12.80
C GLU A 132 -16.45 4.76 -11.52
N ASP A 133 -16.71 3.46 -11.55
CA ASP A 133 -17.08 2.71 -10.35
C ASP A 133 -15.93 2.63 -9.35
N LEU A 134 -14.69 2.48 -9.84
CA LEU A 134 -13.48 2.48 -9.02
C LEU A 134 -13.22 3.84 -8.37
N LYS A 135 -13.51 4.96 -9.05
CA LYS A 135 -13.47 6.31 -8.45
C LYS A 135 -14.43 6.42 -7.27
N VAL A 136 -15.66 5.94 -7.45
CA VAL A 136 -16.66 5.90 -6.36
C VAL A 136 -16.16 5.04 -5.20
N LEU A 137 -15.55 3.90 -5.50
CA LEU A 137 -15.02 2.99 -4.50
C LEU A 137 -13.83 3.61 -3.73
N VAL A 138 -12.92 4.32 -4.40
CA VAL A 138 -11.83 5.06 -3.78
C VAL A 138 -12.35 6.07 -2.75
N GLU A 139 -13.36 6.85 -3.12
CA GLU A 139 -13.96 7.82 -2.19
C GLU A 139 -14.66 7.13 -0.99
N ALA A 140 -15.32 6.00 -1.25
CA ALA A 140 -15.93 5.20 -0.19
C ALA A 140 -14.88 4.63 0.78
N PHE A 141 -13.74 4.17 0.27
CA PHE A 141 -12.63 3.68 1.07
C PHE A 141 -11.99 4.77 1.94
N LYS A 142 -11.77 5.96 1.39
CA LYS A 142 -11.28 7.12 2.18
C LYS A 142 -12.22 7.47 3.33
N LYS A 143 -13.53 7.44 3.06
CA LYS A 143 -14.55 7.66 4.10
C LYS A 143 -14.50 6.58 5.17
N LEU A 144 -14.39 5.31 4.77
CA LEU A 144 -14.25 4.18 5.69
C LEU A 144 -13.02 4.35 6.59
N VAL A 145 -11.85 4.64 6.00
CA VAL A 145 -10.61 4.88 6.74
C VAL A 145 -10.80 5.98 7.78
N LYS A 146 -11.38 7.12 7.38
CA LYS A 146 -11.65 8.24 8.30
C LYS A 146 -12.62 7.85 9.42
N GLN A 147 -13.67 7.09 9.11
CA GLN A 147 -14.65 6.62 10.10
C GLN A 147 -14.04 5.67 11.12
N ARG A 148 -13.18 4.75 10.66
CA ARG A 148 -12.60 3.71 11.52
C ARG A 148 -11.42 4.21 12.35
N THR A 149 -10.62 5.13 11.81
CA THR A 149 -9.36 5.57 12.42
C THR A 149 -9.41 6.99 13.01
N GLY A 150 -10.45 7.76 12.68
CA GLY A 150 -10.53 9.19 13.00
C GLY A 150 -9.59 10.07 12.16
N LYS A 151 -8.78 9.49 11.26
CA LYS A 151 -7.77 10.19 10.44
C LYS A 151 -8.11 10.08 8.96
N ALA A 152 -7.85 11.14 8.20
CA ALA A 152 -7.94 11.08 6.76
C ALA A 152 -6.83 10.20 6.18
N PHE A 153 -7.10 9.55 5.02
CA PHE A 153 -6.06 8.87 4.26
C PHE A 153 -4.99 9.88 3.82
N PRO A 154 -3.68 9.59 4.00
CA PRO A 154 -2.62 10.55 3.72
C PRO A 154 -2.43 10.78 2.23
N ASN A 155 -2.61 12.03 1.78
CA ASN A 155 -2.34 12.46 0.41
C ASN A 155 -0.87 12.78 0.16
N ASN A 156 -0.10 13.08 1.21
CA ASN A 156 1.33 13.38 1.07
C ASN A 156 2.12 12.07 0.92
N PRO A 157 2.86 11.86 -0.19
CA PRO A 157 3.63 10.64 -0.42
C PRO A 157 4.68 10.34 0.65
N TRP A 158 5.28 11.38 1.24
CA TRP A 158 6.27 11.21 2.30
C TRP A 158 5.65 10.73 3.62
N ASP A 159 4.41 11.14 3.92
CA ASP A 159 3.66 10.63 5.06
C ASP A 159 3.28 9.16 4.84
N GLN A 160 2.90 8.81 3.60
CA GLN A 160 2.65 7.44 3.20
C GLN A 160 3.92 6.58 3.39
N LEU A 161 5.06 7.04 2.90
CA LEU A 161 6.34 6.31 3.01
C LEU A 161 6.75 6.10 4.46
N ARG A 162 6.69 7.15 5.29
CA ARG A 162 6.99 7.05 6.72
C ARG A 162 6.07 6.05 7.43
N GLY A 163 4.78 6.12 7.17
CA GLY A 163 3.81 5.18 7.72
C GLY A 163 4.10 3.74 7.32
N ALA A 164 4.35 3.50 6.03
CA ALA A 164 4.64 2.18 5.48
C ALA A 164 5.92 1.56 6.07
N VAL A 165 7.00 2.33 6.14
CA VAL A 165 8.26 1.86 6.76
C VAL A 165 8.05 1.48 8.22
N GLY A 166 7.27 2.29 8.98
CA GLY A 166 6.93 1.99 10.37
C GLY A 166 6.11 0.71 10.51
N ALA A 167 5.12 0.52 9.64
CA ALA A 167 4.29 -0.69 9.65
C ALA A 167 5.11 -1.94 9.35
N VAL A 168 6.02 -1.90 8.35
CA VAL A 168 6.90 -3.03 8.05
C VAL A 168 7.83 -3.35 9.21
N PHE A 169 8.43 -2.37 9.87
CA PHE A 169 9.19 -2.64 11.09
C PHE A 169 8.34 -3.28 12.18
N SER A 170 7.11 -2.78 12.37
CA SER A 170 6.19 -3.29 13.39
C SER A 170 5.73 -4.71 13.09
N SER A 171 5.65 -5.10 11.82
CA SER A 171 5.20 -6.43 11.40
C SER A 171 6.12 -7.57 11.84
N TRP A 172 7.38 -7.26 12.23
CA TRP A 172 8.24 -8.21 12.92
C TRP A 172 7.61 -8.76 14.20
N MET A 173 6.77 -7.96 14.85
CA MET A 173 6.09 -8.31 16.11
C MET A 173 4.64 -8.78 15.92
N ASN A 174 4.18 -8.99 14.69
CA ASN A 174 2.87 -9.60 14.43
C ASN A 174 2.85 -11.04 14.93
N ASP A 175 1.70 -11.52 15.40
CA ASP A 175 1.54 -12.86 15.96
C ASP A 175 2.00 -13.96 15.01
N ARG A 176 1.63 -13.87 13.72
CA ARG A 176 2.08 -14.81 12.68
C ARG A 176 3.60 -14.85 12.53
N ALA A 177 4.27 -13.71 12.60
CA ALA A 177 5.72 -13.63 12.53
C ALA A 177 6.40 -14.21 13.79
N ILE A 178 5.83 -13.95 14.97
CA ILE A 178 6.31 -14.52 16.24
C ILE A 178 6.19 -16.04 16.23
N VAL A 179 5.03 -16.57 15.84
CA VAL A 179 4.80 -18.03 15.76
C VAL A 179 5.75 -18.67 14.76
N TYR A 180 5.93 -18.07 13.58
CA TYR A 180 6.85 -18.55 12.56
C TYR A 180 8.29 -18.63 13.09
N ARG A 181 8.78 -17.54 13.70
CA ARG A 181 10.14 -17.50 14.26
C ARG A 181 10.36 -18.57 15.33
N ARG A 182 9.38 -18.77 16.22
CA ARG A 182 9.45 -19.86 17.23
C ARG A 182 9.55 -21.21 16.58
N LYS A 183 8.73 -21.47 15.54
CA LYS A 183 8.71 -22.76 14.83
C LYS A 183 10.04 -23.08 14.13
N TYR A 184 10.70 -22.07 13.58
CA TYR A 184 11.93 -22.22 12.80
C TYR A 184 13.21 -21.80 13.55
N ASN A 185 13.11 -21.57 14.86
CA ASN A 185 14.24 -21.16 15.72
C ASN A 185 14.98 -19.92 15.21
N ILE A 186 14.24 -18.94 14.67
CA ILE A 186 14.77 -17.67 14.21
C ILE A 186 14.86 -16.72 15.41
N PRO A 187 16.07 -16.20 15.77
CA PRO A 187 16.25 -15.31 16.91
C PRO A 187 15.46 -14.01 16.77
N ALA A 188 14.72 -13.64 17.82
CA ALA A 188 13.89 -12.43 17.81
C ALA A 188 14.72 -11.14 17.74
N GLU A 189 15.94 -11.17 18.28
CA GLU A 189 16.89 -10.06 18.28
C GLU A 189 17.48 -9.72 16.91
N TRP A 190 17.34 -10.58 15.92
CA TRP A 190 17.79 -10.27 14.56
C TRP A 190 17.04 -9.10 13.94
N GLY A 191 15.76 -8.93 14.30
CA GLY A 191 14.93 -7.88 13.75
C GLY A 191 14.75 -7.99 12.23
N THR A 192 14.32 -6.91 11.59
CA THR A 192 14.18 -6.81 10.14
C THR A 192 14.75 -5.48 9.64
N ALA A 193 15.33 -5.50 8.46
CA ALA A 193 15.49 -4.31 7.64
C ALA A 193 14.21 -4.01 6.84
N VAL A 194 14.16 -2.84 6.25
CA VAL A 194 13.09 -2.42 5.34
C VAL A 194 13.70 -2.06 3.99
N ASN A 195 13.20 -2.68 2.94
CA ASN A 195 13.57 -2.37 1.56
C ASN A 195 12.53 -1.42 0.97
N VAL A 196 13.00 -0.31 0.42
CA VAL A 196 12.22 0.62 -0.39
C VAL A 196 12.70 0.52 -1.82
N GLN A 197 11.81 0.20 -2.75
CA GLN A 197 12.16 0.00 -4.15
C GLN A 197 11.10 0.58 -5.08
N SER A 198 11.50 0.92 -6.32
CA SER A 198 10.55 1.36 -7.33
C SER A 198 9.58 0.25 -7.73
N MET A 199 8.33 0.63 -8.01
CA MET A 199 7.37 -0.28 -8.64
C MET A 199 7.77 -0.56 -10.09
N VAL A 200 7.65 -1.83 -10.48
CA VAL A 200 7.78 -2.29 -11.87
C VAL A 200 6.46 -2.95 -12.23
N PHE A 201 5.83 -2.47 -13.31
CA PHE A 201 4.54 -2.98 -13.76
C PHE A 201 4.74 -3.94 -14.93
N GLY A 202 4.18 -5.15 -14.83
CA GLY A 202 4.24 -6.18 -15.86
C GLY A 202 3.38 -5.89 -17.11
N ASN A 203 2.64 -4.79 -17.11
CA ASN A 203 1.77 -4.37 -18.23
C ASN A 203 2.35 -3.19 -19.03
N THR A 204 3.64 -2.95 -18.95
CA THR A 204 4.33 -1.91 -19.72
C THR A 204 4.79 -2.44 -21.08
N GLY A 205 3.89 -2.48 -22.06
CA GLY A 205 4.19 -2.91 -23.42
C GLY A 205 4.06 -4.44 -23.63
N GLU A 206 4.29 -4.87 -24.87
CA GLU A 206 4.04 -6.26 -25.29
C GLU A 206 5.14 -7.24 -24.79
N ASN A 207 6.31 -6.74 -24.39
CA ASN A 207 7.46 -7.54 -23.98
C ASN A 207 7.68 -7.56 -22.46
N SER A 208 6.78 -6.99 -21.68
CA SER A 208 6.84 -7.05 -20.22
C SER A 208 6.01 -8.20 -19.71
N GLY A 209 6.63 -9.06 -18.92
CA GLY A 209 5.96 -10.17 -18.24
C GLY A 209 6.21 -10.13 -16.74
N SER A 210 5.36 -10.77 -15.97
CA SER A 210 5.53 -11.00 -14.53
C SER A 210 5.43 -12.49 -14.24
#